data_f9a14f371dd5b1924cf55b0d4f8bb067
#
_entry.id   f9a14f371dd5b1924cf55b0d4f8bb067
#
_cell.length_a   1.000
_cell.length_b   1.000
_cell.length_c   1.000
_cell.angle_alpha   90.00
_cell.angle_beta   90.00
_cell.angle_gamma   90.00
#
_symmetry.space_group_name_H-M   'P 1'
#
loop_
_entity.id
_entity.type
_entity.pdbx_description
1 polymer ?
#
loop_
_entity_poly.entity_id
_entity_poly.type
_entity_poly.pdbx_seq_one_letter_code
_entity_poly.pdbx_strand_id
1 'polypeptide(L)'
;MILHIDMDAFFASVEQSSNPKLKNRPIAVAGSEKRSVIVTSSYEARHFGVKTGMTVSEAKRLCPKLIIVIANFEKYASTSCKIMEIFKKYGVTEVFSVDEAFIDIGSASPSTIANSIKKEIKQQFGITCSIGVGKNKTIAKLASGINKPDGYFVADSFDKIKNLSVEEVCGIGKKSYNKLRLFSINTIEEFVKAEDHTLRKVLGIHGIKLKLALLGELVETVNPQSPMPKSVSNSMTLPKDIWEWSDIELALFQLSEKVAFRLRCYNLWGRRISLYVRYKDFEGFAIDKKYYQYTNSEQEIYQRARDLLKDIRLIKPIRLLSVSVTDLSLANQLSFFDNNNLRCLEAIDNIRQKWGFNAITWGILLKKYNHKPPISPAWRPEKY
;
A
#
# COMPACT_ATOMS: atom_id res chain seq x y z
N MET A 1 15.71 21.48 -0.91
CA MET A 1 14.23 21.56 -0.77
C MET A 1 13.62 20.27 -1.26
N ILE A 2 12.62 19.75 -0.54
CA ILE A 2 11.96 18.49 -0.88
C ILE A 2 10.58 18.79 -1.47
N LEU A 3 10.29 18.18 -2.62
CA LEU A 3 8.95 18.11 -3.18
C LEU A 3 8.32 16.78 -2.79
N HIS A 4 7.05 16.81 -2.40
CA HIS A 4 6.19 15.63 -2.36
C HIS A 4 5.15 15.74 -3.48
N ILE A 5 5.06 14.71 -4.30
CA ILE A 5 4.13 14.65 -5.43
C ILE A 5 3.17 13.49 -5.18
N ASP A 6 1.88 13.77 -5.32
CA ASP A 6 0.81 12.81 -5.07
C ASP A 6 -0.19 12.89 -6.25
N MET A 7 -0.42 11.77 -6.90
CA MET A 7 -1.34 11.72 -8.05
C MET A 7 -2.78 11.82 -7.60
N ASP A 8 -3.53 12.73 -8.17
CA ASP A 8 -4.91 13.00 -7.77
C ASP A 8 -5.85 11.85 -8.12
N ALA A 9 -6.44 11.21 -7.09
CA ALA A 9 -7.35 10.08 -7.21
C ALA A 9 -6.84 9.01 -8.20
N PHE A 10 -5.57 8.61 -8.10
CA PHE A 10 -4.76 7.94 -9.11
C PHE A 10 -5.50 6.87 -9.92
N PHE A 11 -6.01 5.80 -9.29
CA PHE A 11 -6.65 4.71 -10.04
C PHE A 11 -7.91 5.19 -10.77
N ALA A 12 -8.72 6.04 -10.15
CA ALA A 12 -9.91 6.60 -10.79
C ALA A 12 -9.53 7.52 -11.97
N SER A 13 -8.50 8.35 -11.80
CA SER A 13 -8.01 9.24 -12.86
C SER A 13 -7.45 8.46 -14.04
N VAL A 14 -6.70 7.36 -13.80
CA VAL A 14 -6.22 6.47 -14.86
C VAL A 14 -7.39 5.83 -15.63
N GLU A 15 -8.46 5.41 -14.92
CA GLU A 15 -9.65 4.86 -15.59
C GLU A 15 -10.39 5.90 -16.41
N GLN A 16 -10.56 7.11 -15.88
CA GLN A 16 -11.20 8.21 -16.61
C GLN A 16 -10.39 8.68 -17.83
N SER A 17 -9.05 8.72 -17.71
CA SER A 17 -8.16 9.09 -18.81
C SER A 17 -8.18 8.07 -19.95
N SER A 18 -8.22 6.79 -19.62
CA SER A 18 -8.19 5.71 -20.61
C SER A 18 -9.55 5.36 -21.22
N ASN A 19 -10.66 5.83 -20.64
CA ASN A 19 -12.01 5.59 -21.14
C ASN A 19 -12.84 6.88 -21.16
N PRO A 20 -13.02 7.50 -22.34
CA PRO A 20 -13.78 8.75 -22.47
C PRO A 20 -15.21 8.68 -21.90
N LYS A 21 -15.83 7.49 -21.87
CA LYS A 21 -17.19 7.31 -21.32
C LYS A 21 -17.25 7.51 -19.81
N LEU A 22 -16.11 7.45 -19.12
CA LEU A 22 -16.01 7.64 -17.65
C LEU A 22 -15.62 9.08 -17.28
N LYS A 23 -15.18 9.88 -18.24
CA LYS A 23 -14.72 11.25 -18.01
C LYS A 23 -15.85 12.10 -17.42
N ASN A 24 -15.54 12.88 -16.38
CA ASN A 24 -16.47 13.76 -15.66
C ASN A 24 -17.68 13.02 -15.05
N ARG A 25 -17.59 11.71 -14.82
CA ARG A 25 -18.63 10.92 -14.18
C ARG A 25 -18.17 10.44 -12.79
N PRO A 26 -19.09 10.31 -11.83
CA PRO A 26 -18.74 9.73 -10.53
C PRO A 26 -18.41 8.25 -10.70
N ILE A 27 -17.12 7.92 -10.52
CA ILE A 27 -16.63 6.53 -10.57
C ILE A 27 -15.94 6.17 -9.27
N ALA A 28 -15.96 4.91 -8.95
CA ALA A 28 -15.15 4.34 -7.87
C ALA A 28 -14.52 3.01 -8.30
N VAL A 29 -13.25 2.84 -7.98
CA VAL A 29 -12.50 1.62 -8.27
C VAL A 29 -12.61 0.66 -7.09
N ALA A 30 -12.95 -0.59 -7.35
CA ALA A 30 -13.07 -1.65 -6.34
C ALA A 30 -12.49 -2.97 -6.84
N GLY A 31 -12.11 -3.87 -5.94
CA GLY A 31 -11.56 -5.18 -6.31
C GLY A 31 -12.61 -6.13 -6.92
N SER A 32 -13.88 -5.97 -6.54
CA SER A 32 -15.04 -6.69 -7.06
C SER A 32 -16.32 -5.91 -6.73
N GLU A 33 -17.45 -6.32 -7.30
CA GLU A 33 -18.74 -5.72 -6.93
C GLU A 33 -19.28 -6.22 -5.58
N LYS A 34 -18.87 -7.41 -5.16
CA LYS A 34 -19.31 -8.04 -3.91
C LYS A 34 -18.16 -8.15 -2.92
N ARG A 35 -18.43 -7.93 -1.62
CA ARG A 35 -17.46 -8.04 -0.50
C ARG A 35 -16.17 -7.23 -0.71
N SER A 36 -16.25 -6.15 -1.48
CA SER A 36 -15.12 -5.26 -1.73
C SER A 36 -15.37 -3.88 -1.16
N VAL A 37 -14.29 -3.20 -0.86
CA VAL A 37 -14.29 -1.78 -0.48
C VAL A 37 -13.82 -0.93 -1.65
N ILE A 38 -14.21 0.33 -1.64
CA ILE A 38 -13.72 1.33 -2.56
C ILE A 38 -12.23 1.55 -2.30
N VAL A 39 -11.39 1.29 -3.30
CA VAL A 39 -9.95 1.52 -3.25
C VAL A 39 -9.63 2.99 -3.49
N THR A 40 -10.29 3.60 -4.47
CA THR A 40 -10.26 5.04 -4.72
C THR A 40 -11.53 5.50 -5.41
N SER A 41 -11.87 6.77 -5.27
CA SER A 41 -13.03 7.39 -5.91
C SER A 41 -12.62 8.66 -6.64
N SER A 42 -13.25 8.94 -7.79
CA SER A 42 -13.05 10.18 -8.54
C SER A 42 -13.52 11.39 -7.75
N TYR A 43 -13.06 12.57 -8.11
CA TYR A 43 -13.48 13.81 -7.41
C TYR A 43 -14.98 14.06 -7.56
N GLU A 44 -15.59 13.69 -8.67
CA GLU A 44 -17.04 13.74 -8.86
C GLU A 44 -17.76 12.81 -7.87
N ALA A 45 -17.23 11.64 -7.59
CA ALA A 45 -17.79 10.74 -6.58
C ALA A 45 -17.56 11.24 -5.14
N ARG A 46 -16.38 11.84 -4.88
CA ARG A 46 -16.08 12.47 -3.57
C ARG A 46 -17.02 13.60 -3.23
N HIS A 47 -17.52 14.34 -4.22
CA HIS A 47 -18.53 15.40 -4.04
C HIS A 47 -19.84 14.87 -3.43
N PHE A 48 -20.18 13.60 -3.69
CA PHE A 48 -21.32 12.92 -3.06
C PHE A 48 -20.96 12.24 -1.72
N GLY A 49 -19.75 12.47 -1.19
CA GLY A 49 -19.30 11.88 0.06
C GLY A 49 -18.72 10.46 -0.06
N VAL A 50 -18.51 9.93 -1.27
CA VAL A 50 -17.90 8.61 -1.48
C VAL A 50 -16.42 8.66 -1.12
N LYS A 51 -15.99 7.80 -0.17
CA LYS A 51 -14.61 7.75 0.36
C LYS A 51 -13.99 6.37 0.19
N THR A 52 -12.67 6.34 0.13
CA THR A 52 -11.87 5.11 0.23
C THR A 52 -12.21 4.34 1.49
N GLY A 53 -12.30 3.02 1.40
CA GLY A 53 -12.64 2.12 2.51
C GLY A 53 -14.14 1.87 2.71
N MET A 54 -15.03 2.65 2.09
CA MET A 54 -16.47 2.37 2.10
C MET A 54 -16.77 1.09 1.31
N THR A 55 -17.80 0.35 1.73
CA THR A 55 -18.32 -0.75 0.92
C THR A 55 -18.98 -0.21 -0.36
N VAL A 56 -19.03 -1.04 -1.41
CA VAL A 56 -19.71 -0.66 -2.66
C VAL A 56 -21.18 -0.30 -2.40
N SER A 57 -21.85 -0.99 -1.48
CA SER A 57 -23.26 -0.71 -1.12
C SER A 57 -23.44 0.64 -0.44
N GLU A 58 -22.55 1.00 0.49
CA GLU A 58 -22.57 2.34 1.14
C GLU A 58 -22.30 3.45 0.12
N ALA A 59 -21.29 3.25 -0.75
CA ALA A 59 -20.95 4.22 -1.78
C ALA A 59 -22.12 4.46 -2.77
N LYS A 60 -22.82 3.38 -3.19
CA LYS A 60 -24.01 3.49 -4.07
C LYS A 60 -25.20 4.16 -3.39
N ARG A 61 -25.35 4.04 -2.07
CA ARG A 61 -26.40 4.79 -1.33
C ARG A 61 -26.15 6.30 -1.35
N LEU A 62 -24.87 6.71 -1.22
CA LEU A 62 -24.49 8.13 -1.27
C LEU A 62 -24.56 8.68 -2.69
N CYS A 63 -24.19 7.90 -3.68
CA CYS A 63 -24.18 8.27 -5.07
C CYS A 63 -24.87 7.19 -5.93
N PRO A 64 -26.20 7.26 -6.15
CA PRO A 64 -26.93 6.25 -6.95
C PRO A 64 -26.42 6.12 -8.39
N LYS A 65 -25.85 7.19 -8.95
CA LYS A 65 -25.26 7.22 -10.31
C LYS A 65 -23.80 6.72 -10.34
N LEU A 66 -23.27 6.23 -9.22
CA LEU A 66 -21.88 5.77 -9.10
C LEU A 66 -21.60 4.59 -10.01
N ILE A 67 -20.58 4.71 -10.86
CA ILE A 67 -20.08 3.64 -11.70
C ILE A 67 -18.97 2.93 -10.95
N ILE A 68 -19.12 1.63 -10.73
CA ILE A 68 -18.07 0.81 -10.16
C ILE A 68 -17.19 0.24 -11.27
N VAL A 69 -15.89 0.54 -11.19
CA VAL A 69 -14.87 0.02 -12.09
C VAL A 69 -14.07 -1.05 -11.37
N ILE A 70 -13.95 -2.23 -11.96
CA ILE A 70 -13.12 -3.29 -11.39
C ILE A 70 -11.66 -2.96 -11.62
N ALA A 71 -10.87 -3.01 -10.55
CA ALA A 71 -9.47 -2.63 -10.56
C ALA A 71 -8.63 -3.44 -11.54
N ASN A 72 -7.85 -2.74 -12.36
CA ASN A 72 -6.81 -3.32 -13.22
C ASN A 72 -5.42 -2.90 -12.69
N PHE A 73 -4.89 -3.71 -11.77
CA PHE A 73 -3.64 -3.38 -11.08
C PHE A 73 -2.41 -3.38 -12.00
N GLU A 74 -2.39 -4.19 -13.07
CA GLU A 74 -1.31 -4.20 -14.05
C GLU A 74 -1.24 -2.86 -14.80
N LYS A 75 -2.39 -2.31 -15.19
CA LYS A 75 -2.50 -1.00 -15.80
C LYS A 75 -1.99 0.11 -14.87
N TYR A 76 -2.39 0.08 -13.58
CA TYR A 76 -1.96 1.08 -12.62
C TYR A 76 -0.47 0.98 -12.32
N ALA A 77 0.06 -0.23 -12.17
CA ALA A 77 1.48 -0.48 -11.98
C ALA A 77 2.31 0.04 -13.17
N SER A 78 1.92 -0.30 -14.40
CA SER A 78 2.59 0.18 -15.61
C SER A 78 2.56 1.71 -15.72
N THR A 79 1.41 2.34 -15.40
CA THR A 79 1.31 3.80 -15.41
C THR A 79 2.19 4.42 -14.34
N SER A 80 2.19 3.86 -13.12
CA SER A 80 3.04 4.29 -12.01
C SER A 80 4.54 4.23 -12.38
N CYS A 81 5.02 3.11 -12.94
CA CYS A 81 6.41 2.99 -13.37
C CYS A 81 6.83 4.15 -14.30
N LYS A 82 6.02 4.45 -15.31
CA LYS A 82 6.29 5.55 -16.26
C LYS A 82 6.29 6.92 -15.59
N ILE A 83 5.39 7.15 -14.63
CA ILE A 83 5.34 8.38 -13.84
C ILE A 83 6.60 8.52 -12.98
N MET A 84 7.03 7.45 -12.31
CA MET A 84 8.27 7.49 -11.50
C MET A 84 9.52 7.76 -12.34
N GLU A 85 9.58 7.27 -13.60
CA GLU A 85 10.66 7.62 -14.52
C GLU A 85 10.66 9.13 -14.88
N ILE A 86 9.51 9.76 -14.97
CA ILE A 86 9.43 11.22 -15.12
C ILE A 86 10.01 11.92 -13.90
N PHE A 87 9.60 11.51 -12.70
CA PHE A 87 10.07 12.14 -11.46
C PHE A 87 11.59 12.10 -11.31
N LYS A 88 12.23 10.98 -11.69
CA LYS A 88 13.69 10.80 -11.64
C LYS A 88 14.47 11.80 -12.50
N LYS A 89 13.85 12.41 -13.52
CA LYS A 89 14.49 13.46 -14.34
C LYS A 89 14.73 14.76 -13.60
N TYR A 90 13.99 14.99 -12.51
CA TYR A 90 13.95 16.28 -11.80
C TYR A 90 14.78 16.32 -10.51
N GLY A 91 15.30 15.18 -10.05
CA GLY A 91 16.13 15.10 -8.87
C GLY A 91 16.19 13.71 -8.24
N VAL A 92 16.88 13.63 -7.11
CA VAL A 92 16.97 12.39 -6.34
C VAL A 92 15.56 12.02 -5.87
N THR A 93 15.05 10.88 -6.31
CA THR A 93 13.65 10.48 -6.13
C THR A 93 13.53 9.28 -5.21
N GLU A 94 12.74 9.40 -4.15
CA GLU A 94 12.30 8.32 -3.28
C GLU A 94 10.84 7.97 -3.60
N VAL A 95 10.61 6.80 -4.14
CA VAL A 95 9.24 6.29 -4.36
C VAL A 95 8.63 5.89 -3.02
N PHE A 96 7.57 6.58 -2.62
CA PHE A 96 6.91 6.33 -1.34
C PHE A 96 5.75 5.34 -1.46
N SER A 97 4.94 5.47 -2.50
CA SER A 97 3.84 4.54 -2.83
C SER A 97 3.66 4.40 -4.34
N VAL A 98 2.59 3.72 -4.77
CA VAL A 98 2.24 3.54 -6.18
C VAL A 98 1.95 4.86 -6.90
N ASP A 99 1.56 5.90 -6.18
CA ASP A 99 1.07 7.17 -6.70
C ASP A 99 1.73 8.40 -6.08
N GLU A 100 2.75 8.20 -5.23
CA GLU A 100 3.43 9.31 -4.57
C GLU A 100 4.94 9.11 -4.44
N ALA A 101 5.69 10.21 -4.52
CA ALA A 101 7.14 10.22 -4.37
C ALA A 101 7.63 11.52 -3.74
N PHE A 102 8.81 11.44 -3.14
CA PHE A 102 9.61 12.60 -2.72
C PHE A 102 10.73 12.84 -3.72
N ILE A 103 10.97 14.10 -4.03
CA ILE A 103 12.10 14.53 -4.89
C ILE A 103 12.92 15.58 -4.15
N ASP A 104 14.22 15.34 -4.01
CA ASP A 104 15.15 16.38 -3.59
C ASP A 104 15.65 17.14 -4.83
N ILE A 105 15.27 18.40 -4.91
CA ILE A 105 15.59 19.28 -6.04
C ILE A 105 16.82 20.17 -5.80
N GLY A 106 17.51 19.98 -4.64
CA GLY A 106 18.68 20.81 -4.28
C GLY A 106 18.33 22.29 -4.22
N SER A 107 19.04 23.11 -5.01
CA SER A 107 18.87 24.56 -5.11
C SER A 107 17.96 25.03 -6.26
N ALA A 108 17.38 24.11 -7.02
CA ALA A 108 16.52 24.46 -8.16
C ALA A 108 15.21 25.12 -7.70
N SER A 109 14.59 25.91 -8.60
CA SER A 109 13.34 26.60 -8.31
C SER A 109 12.17 25.61 -8.18
N PRO A 110 11.53 25.51 -7.00
CA PRO A 110 10.43 24.58 -6.78
C PRO A 110 9.25 24.80 -7.73
N SER A 111 8.90 26.04 -8.00
CA SER A 111 7.75 26.40 -8.88
C SER A 111 7.99 25.99 -10.32
N THR A 112 9.21 26.19 -10.84
CA THR A 112 9.58 25.81 -12.20
C THR A 112 9.50 24.29 -12.37
N ILE A 113 10.07 23.52 -11.44
CA ILE A 113 10.05 22.08 -11.47
C ILE A 113 8.61 21.55 -11.32
N ALA A 114 7.84 22.07 -10.37
CA ALA A 114 6.45 21.67 -10.15
C ALA A 114 5.61 21.87 -11.42
N ASN A 115 5.72 23.02 -12.07
CA ASN A 115 4.99 23.30 -13.31
C ASN A 115 5.41 22.36 -14.44
N SER A 116 6.71 22.06 -14.57
CA SER A 116 7.21 21.14 -15.58
C SER A 116 6.69 19.72 -15.37
N ILE A 117 6.72 19.22 -14.14
CA ILE A 117 6.18 17.91 -13.77
C ILE A 117 4.67 17.83 -14.06
N LYS A 118 3.90 18.81 -13.59
CA LYS A 118 2.43 18.84 -13.80
C LYS A 118 2.09 18.86 -15.29
N LYS A 119 2.81 19.65 -16.08
CA LYS A 119 2.65 19.72 -17.54
C LYS A 119 2.97 18.38 -18.21
N GLU A 120 4.09 17.76 -17.88
CA GLU A 120 4.51 16.48 -18.46
C GLU A 120 3.52 15.36 -18.12
N ILE A 121 3.09 15.25 -16.86
CA ILE A 121 2.09 14.29 -16.42
C ILE A 121 0.76 14.48 -17.15
N LYS A 122 0.29 15.74 -17.26
CA LYS A 122 -0.96 16.05 -17.93
C LYS A 122 -0.91 15.71 -19.42
N GLN A 123 0.21 16.00 -20.08
CA GLN A 123 0.40 15.73 -21.52
C GLN A 123 0.49 14.23 -21.81
N GLN A 124 1.24 13.46 -20.99
CA GLN A 124 1.47 12.06 -21.27
C GLN A 124 0.34 11.14 -20.82
N PHE A 125 -0.30 11.45 -19.69
CA PHE A 125 -1.29 10.55 -19.07
C PHE A 125 -2.70 11.15 -18.98
N GLY A 126 -2.88 12.45 -19.20
CA GLY A 126 -4.18 13.12 -19.08
C GLY A 126 -4.70 13.23 -17.64
N ILE A 127 -3.86 12.97 -16.63
CA ILE A 127 -4.21 13.02 -15.21
C ILE A 127 -3.50 14.19 -14.52
N THR A 128 -3.87 14.50 -13.29
CA THR A 128 -3.27 15.57 -12.48
C THR A 128 -2.52 15.04 -11.28
N CYS A 129 -1.64 15.86 -10.73
CA CYS A 129 -0.98 15.62 -9.46
C CYS A 129 -0.94 16.89 -8.61
N SER A 130 -0.92 16.71 -7.30
CA SER A 130 -0.75 17.79 -6.33
C SER A 130 0.67 17.75 -5.76
N ILE A 131 1.31 18.91 -5.65
CA ILE A 131 2.71 19.04 -5.27
C ILE A 131 2.84 19.94 -4.04
N GLY A 132 3.46 19.41 -3.00
CA GLY A 132 3.82 20.14 -1.79
C GLY A 132 5.33 20.30 -1.70
N VAL A 133 5.76 21.47 -1.23
CA VAL A 133 7.18 21.82 -1.03
C VAL A 133 7.43 22.05 0.45
N GLY A 134 8.51 21.48 0.97
CA GLY A 134 8.89 21.64 2.37
C GLY A 134 10.39 21.48 2.60
N LYS A 135 10.83 21.82 3.82
CA LYS A 135 12.23 21.64 4.25
C LYS A 135 12.58 20.16 4.46
N ASN A 136 11.59 19.34 4.79
CA ASN A 136 11.72 17.89 5.00
C ASN A 136 10.51 17.14 4.40
N LYS A 137 10.57 15.81 4.41
CA LYS A 137 9.51 14.96 3.81
C LYS A 137 8.16 15.12 4.52
N THR A 138 8.17 15.25 5.84
CA THR A 138 6.95 15.42 6.65
C THR A 138 6.21 16.69 6.25
N ILE A 139 6.90 17.83 6.16
CA ILE A 139 6.31 19.12 5.75
C ILE A 139 5.88 19.09 4.29
N ALA A 140 6.70 18.55 3.38
CA ALA A 140 6.38 18.45 1.96
C ALA A 140 5.11 17.61 1.71
N LYS A 141 4.97 16.47 2.43
CA LYS A 141 3.78 15.61 2.33
C LYS A 141 2.52 16.29 2.87
N LEU A 142 2.62 17.00 4.00
CA LEU A 142 1.51 17.80 4.52
C LEU A 142 1.09 18.87 3.51
N ALA A 143 2.05 19.59 2.94
CA ALA A 143 1.83 20.65 1.97
C ALA A 143 1.10 20.17 0.72
N SER A 144 1.39 18.97 0.22
CA SER A 144 0.74 18.41 -0.97
C SER A 144 -0.75 18.13 -0.78
N GLY A 145 -1.22 18.02 0.46
CA GLY A 145 -2.63 17.81 0.80
C GLY A 145 -3.50 19.06 0.73
N ILE A 146 -2.91 20.26 0.90
CA ILE A 146 -3.65 21.52 1.18
C ILE A 146 -4.54 21.95 0.02
N ASN A 147 -4.04 21.94 -1.20
CA ASN A 147 -4.74 22.48 -2.36
C ASN A 147 -5.20 21.39 -3.37
N LYS A 148 -5.47 20.16 -2.92
CA LYS A 148 -5.97 19.09 -3.81
C LYS A 148 -7.35 19.42 -4.38
N PRO A 149 -7.66 19.07 -5.63
CA PRO A 149 -6.79 18.46 -6.66
C PRO A 149 -5.99 19.49 -7.48
N ASP A 150 -5.02 18.99 -8.23
CA ASP A 150 -4.15 19.77 -9.14
C ASP A 150 -3.47 20.96 -8.43
N GLY A 151 -3.19 20.77 -7.14
CA GLY A 151 -2.67 21.79 -6.25
C GLY A 151 -1.14 21.99 -6.34
N TYR A 152 -0.72 23.14 -5.82
CA TYR A 152 0.66 23.45 -5.53
C TYR A 152 0.72 24.28 -4.25
N PHE A 153 1.54 23.90 -3.30
CA PHE A 153 1.71 24.63 -2.04
C PHE A 153 3.13 24.57 -1.53
N VAL A 154 3.65 25.73 -1.08
CA VAL A 154 4.99 25.87 -0.51
C VAL A 154 4.86 26.18 0.98
N ALA A 155 5.28 25.22 1.81
CA ALA A 155 5.38 25.36 3.26
C ALA A 155 6.82 25.77 3.64
N ASP A 156 7.18 27.00 3.36
CA ASP A 156 8.50 27.57 3.64
C ASP A 156 8.65 28.10 5.08
N SER A 157 7.52 28.30 5.78
CA SER A 157 7.47 28.76 7.17
C SER A 157 6.43 27.95 7.98
N PHE A 158 6.65 27.90 9.30
CA PHE A 158 5.75 27.26 10.24
C PHE A 158 4.35 27.92 10.26
N ASP A 159 4.29 29.24 10.07
CA ASP A 159 3.04 30.02 10.07
C ASP A 159 2.04 29.53 9.00
N LYS A 160 2.54 28.98 7.89
CA LYS A 160 1.68 28.46 6.82
C LYS A 160 0.98 27.15 7.17
N ILE A 161 1.47 26.40 8.17
CA ILE A 161 0.96 25.07 8.54
C ILE A 161 0.43 24.99 9.96
N LYS A 162 0.73 25.94 10.84
CA LYS A 162 0.43 25.88 12.28
C LYS A 162 -1.03 25.68 12.62
N ASN A 163 -1.94 26.25 11.83
CA ASN A 163 -3.39 26.20 12.05
C ASN A 163 -4.05 24.96 11.44
N LEU A 164 -3.32 24.13 10.71
CA LEU A 164 -3.87 22.90 10.15
C LEU A 164 -4.19 21.89 11.26
N SER A 165 -5.16 21.01 11.00
CA SER A 165 -5.46 19.91 11.91
C SER A 165 -4.27 18.97 12.02
N VAL A 166 -3.94 18.56 13.25
CA VAL A 166 -2.88 17.58 13.48
C VAL A 166 -3.20 16.20 12.88
N GLU A 167 -4.47 15.91 12.57
CA GLU A 167 -4.89 14.69 11.88
C GLU A 167 -4.36 14.62 10.44
N GLU A 168 -4.02 15.75 9.82
CA GLU A 168 -3.47 15.80 8.46
C GLU A 168 -1.98 15.42 8.41
N VAL A 169 -1.32 15.35 9.56
CA VAL A 169 0.09 14.98 9.64
C VAL A 169 0.25 13.47 9.40
N CYS A 170 1.06 13.13 8.40
CA CYS A 170 1.38 11.72 8.12
C CYS A 170 1.96 11.03 9.37
N GLY A 171 1.36 9.90 9.75
CA GLY A 171 1.70 9.17 10.98
C GLY A 171 0.74 9.41 12.15
N ILE A 172 -0.18 10.37 12.03
CA ILE A 172 -1.25 10.60 13.01
C ILE A 172 -2.59 10.13 12.43
N GLY A 173 -2.91 8.86 12.66
CA GLY A 173 -4.19 8.29 12.24
C GLY A 173 -5.32 8.63 13.22
N LYS A 174 -6.57 8.40 12.84
CA LYS A 174 -7.78 8.72 13.60
C LYS A 174 -7.75 8.27 15.08
N LYS A 175 -7.20 7.09 15.38
CA LYS A 175 -7.08 6.60 16.76
C LYS A 175 -6.12 7.47 17.60
N SER A 176 -4.98 7.86 17.00
CA SER A 176 -3.99 8.72 17.64
C SER A 176 -4.52 10.14 17.80
N TYR A 177 -5.18 10.67 16.78
CA TYR A 177 -5.85 11.97 16.84
C TYR A 177 -6.89 12.03 17.95
N ASN A 178 -7.76 11.03 18.08
CA ASN A 178 -8.74 10.98 19.16
C ASN A 178 -8.08 10.98 20.56
N LYS A 179 -6.91 10.37 20.72
CA LYS A 179 -6.15 10.43 21.96
C LYS A 179 -5.53 11.81 22.20
N LEU A 180 -4.99 12.46 21.16
CA LEU A 180 -4.43 13.81 21.25
C LEU A 180 -5.50 14.83 21.65
N ARG A 181 -6.73 14.70 21.15
CA ARG A 181 -7.87 15.54 21.54
C ARG A 181 -8.19 15.52 23.02
N LEU A 182 -7.92 14.41 23.71
CA LEU A 182 -8.11 14.33 25.17
C LEU A 182 -7.14 15.25 25.95
N PHE A 183 -6.06 15.67 25.29
CA PHE A 183 -5.07 16.65 25.80
C PHE A 183 -5.24 18.02 25.15
N SER A 184 -6.39 18.30 24.53
CA SER A 184 -6.68 19.56 23.80
C SER A 184 -5.70 19.85 22.65
N ILE A 185 -5.12 18.80 22.04
CA ILE A 185 -4.20 18.93 20.90
C ILE A 185 -4.98 18.63 19.62
N ASN A 186 -5.38 19.68 18.88
CA ASN A 186 -6.17 19.60 17.65
C ASN A 186 -5.40 20.13 16.44
N THR A 187 -4.53 21.15 16.65
CA THR A 187 -3.77 21.81 15.60
C THR A 187 -2.29 21.44 15.66
N ILE A 188 -1.56 21.74 14.58
CA ILE A 188 -0.11 21.54 14.52
C ILE A 188 0.59 22.45 15.54
N GLU A 189 0.10 23.69 15.75
CA GLU A 189 0.65 24.59 16.75
C GLU A 189 0.55 24.03 18.16
N GLU A 190 -0.64 23.51 18.55
CA GLU A 190 -0.85 22.88 19.84
C GLU A 190 0.01 21.63 20.00
N PHE A 191 0.19 20.86 18.94
CA PHE A 191 1.03 19.66 18.94
C PHE A 191 2.51 20.00 19.19
N VAL A 192 3.02 21.03 18.52
CA VAL A 192 4.41 21.45 18.68
C VAL A 192 4.65 22.08 20.06
N LYS A 193 3.67 22.80 20.62
CA LYS A 193 3.74 23.39 21.98
C LYS A 193 3.54 22.35 23.09
N ALA A 194 3.01 21.17 22.76
CA ALA A 194 2.76 20.12 23.75
C ALA A 194 4.06 19.60 24.37
N GLU A 195 3.98 19.24 25.66
CA GLU A 195 5.10 18.64 26.37
C GLU A 195 5.49 17.28 25.76
N ASP A 196 6.79 17.03 25.70
CA ASP A 196 7.34 15.80 25.14
C ASP A 196 6.85 14.54 25.85
N HIS A 197 6.61 14.63 27.18
CA HIS A 197 6.04 13.54 27.96
C HIS A 197 4.64 13.15 27.43
N THR A 198 3.78 14.13 27.15
CA THR A 198 2.44 13.92 26.63
C THR A 198 2.47 13.28 25.24
N LEU A 199 3.31 13.79 24.33
CA LEU A 199 3.47 13.23 23.00
C LEU A 199 4.04 11.82 23.05
N ARG A 200 4.99 11.55 23.94
CA ARG A 200 5.55 10.21 24.15
C ARG A 200 4.50 9.22 24.68
N LYS A 201 3.62 9.65 25.58
CA LYS A 201 2.52 8.83 26.10
C LYS A 201 1.53 8.41 25.00
N VAL A 202 1.22 9.31 24.05
CA VAL A 202 0.21 9.05 23.00
C VAL A 202 0.81 8.34 21.77
N LEU A 203 2.00 8.76 21.31
CA LEU A 203 2.61 8.36 20.05
C LEU A 203 3.97 7.67 20.21
N GLY A 204 4.46 7.49 21.44
CA GLY A 204 5.81 6.99 21.68
C GLY A 204 6.89 7.96 21.19
N ILE A 205 8.06 7.43 20.87
CA ILE A 205 9.19 8.23 20.33
C ILE A 205 8.84 8.87 18.96
N HIS A 206 7.88 8.33 18.24
CA HIS A 206 7.42 8.85 16.97
C HIS A 206 6.80 10.26 17.12
N GLY A 207 6.09 10.53 18.22
CA GLY A 207 5.52 11.84 18.50
C GLY A 207 6.59 12.93 18.59
N ILE A 208 7.72 12.64 19.26
CA ILE A 208 8.84 13.57 19.37
C ILE A 208 9.47 13.82 17.99
N LYS A 209 9.68 12.77 17.20
CA LYS A 209 10.20 12.90 15.84
C LYS A 209 9.30 13.76 14.95
N LEU A 210 8.00 13.58 15.03
CA LEU A 210 7.04 14.41 14.29
C LEU A 210 7.08 15.88 14.73
N LYS A 211 7.19 16.16 16.05
CA LYS A 211 7.35 17.52 16.57
C LYS A 211 8.57 18.21 15.97
N LEU A 212 9.75 17.56 16.03
CA LEU A 212 10.97 18.06 15.42
C LEU A 212 10.86 18.24 13.89
N ALA A 213 10.20 17.32 13.21
CA ALA A 213 9.97 17.42 11.77
C ALA A 213 9.08 18.63 11.42
N LEU A 214 7.99 18.88 12.16
CA LEU A 214 7.09 19.99 11.93
C LEU A 214 7.75 21.36 12.24
N LEU A 215 8.69 21.41 13.19
CA LEU A 215 9.54 22.57 13.43
C LEU A 215 10.60 22.79 12.33
N GLY A 216 10.81 21.81 11.46
CA GLY A 216 11.87 21.85 10.44
C GLY A 216 13.26 21.57 10.99
N GLU A 217 13.36 21.07 12.22
CA GLU A 217 14.61 20.72 12.91
C GLU A 217 15.09 19.29 12.60
N LEU A 218 14.20 18.42 12.13
CA LEU A 218 14.56 17.08 11.69
C LEU A 218 14.99 17.09 10.24
N VAL A 219 16.22 16.69 9.99
CA VAL A 219 16.75 16.48 8.63
C VAL A 219 16.30 15.10 8.14
N GLU A 220 15.46 15.09 7.11
CA GLU A 220 15.03 13.87 6.43
C GLU A 220 15.64 13.85 5.03
N THR A 221 16.45 12.85 4.75
CA THR A 221 17.04 12.66 3.41
C THR A 221 16.10 11.89 2.49
N VAL A 222 16.08 12.27 1.23
CA VAL A 222 15.42 11.51 0.16
C VAL A 222 16.32 10.33 -0.21
N ASN A 223 15.84 9.11 0.03
CA ASN A 223 16.60 7.90 -0.23
C ASN A 223 16.03 7.17 -1.46
N PRO A 224 16.77 7.13 -2.60
CA PRO A 224 16.30 6.45 -3.80
C PRO A 224 16.26 4.93 -3.64
N GLN A 225 16.93 4.38 -2.64
CA GLN A 225 16.94 2.94 -2.40
C GLN A 225 15.70 2.52 -1.60
N SER A 226 14.92 1.62 -2.16
CA SER A 226 13.84 1.00 -1.41
C SER A 226 14.39 0.10 -0.32
N PRO A 227 13.96 0.27 0.94
CA PRO A 227 14.42 -0.61 2.02
C PRO A 227 13.96 -2.05 1.76
N MET A 228 14.76 -3.00 2.22
CA MET A 228 14.38 -4.40 2.23
C MET A 228 13.08 -4.61 2.99
N PRO A 229 12.14 -5.40 2.46
CA PRO A 229 10.92 -5.70 3.18
C PRO A 229 11.23 -6.47 4.47
N LYS A 230 10.54 -6.13 5.56
CA LYS A 230 10.63 -6.86 6.84
C LYS A 230 9.73 -8.09 6.86
N SER A 231 8.76 -8.15 5.98
CA SER A 231 7.81 -9.25 5.81
C SER A 231 7.27 -9.28 4.38
N VAL A 232 6.90 -10.47 3.93
CA VAL A 232 6.14 -10.68 2.69
C VAL A 232 4.85 -11.39 3.06
N SER A 233 3.71 -10.79 2.74
CA SER A 233 2.40 -11.35 3.10
C SER A 233 1.40 -11.23 1.97
N ASN A 234 0.41 -12.12 1.97
CA ASN A 234 -0.78 -12.00 1.14
C ASN A 234 -2.00 -12.35 1.97
N SER A 235 -3.09 -11.61 1.77
CA SER A 235 -4.37 -11.85 2.44
C SER A 235 -5.50 -11.87 1.42
N MET A 236 -6.53 -12.68 1.70
CA MET A 236 -7.70 -12.80 0.84
C MET A 236 -8.98 -12.78 1.67
N THR A 237 -9.84 -11.78 1.43
CA THR A 237 -11.24 -11.87 1.83
C THR A 237 -11.94 -12.81 0.86
N LEU A 238 -12.46 -13.90 1.39
CA LEU A 238 -13.07 -14.97 0.60
C LEU A 238 -14.41 -14.52 -0.02
N PRO A 239 -14.75 -14.97 -1.24
CA PRO A 239 -16.03 -14.61 -1.88
C PRO A 239 -17.25 -15.07 -1.07
N LYS A 240 -17.13 -16.20 -0.38
CA LYS A 240 -18.08 -16.74 0.60
C LYS A 240 -17.34 -17.11 1.88
N ASP A 241 -18.04 -17.14 3.00
CA ASP A 241 -17.45 -17.65 4.24
C ASP A 241 -17.29 -19.18 4.11
N ILE A 242 -16.13 -19.71 4.48
CA ILE A 242 -15.78 -21.12 4.34
C ILE A 242 -15.67 -21.80 5.70
N TRP A 243 -16.00 -23.08 5.70
CA TRP A 243 -15.93 -23.95 6.88
C TRP A 243 -15.17 -25.24 6.58
N GLU A 244 -15.35 -25.75 5.36
CA GLU A 244 -14.76 -27.01 4.94
C GLU A 244 -13.24 -26.92 4.87
N TRP A 245 -12.55 -27.94 5.40
CA TRP A 245 -11.10 -27.98 5.45
C TRP A 245 -10.47 -27.93 4.04
N SER A 246 -11.07 -28.59 3.07
CA SER A 246 -10.63 -28.56 1.67
C SER A 246 -10.64 -27.16 1.06
N ASP A 247 -11.65 -26.34 1.37
CA ASP A 247 -11.72 -24.93 0.94
C ASP A 247 -10.64 -24.09 1.64
N ILE A 248 -10.36 -24.39 2.93
CA ILE A 248 -9.32 -23.71 3.70
C ILE A 248 -7.94 -24.04 3.13
N GLU A 249 -7.63 -25.31 2.87
CA GLU A 249 -6.38 -25.76 2.26
C GLU A 249 -6.16 -25.12 0.89
N LEU A 250 -7.18 -25.04 0.06
CA LEU A 250 -7.13 -24.38 -1.23
C LEU A 250 -6.74 -22.90 -1.09
N ALA A 251 -7.38 -22.18 -0.16
CA ALA A 251 -7.09 -20.79 0.10
C ALA A 251 -5.67 -20.57 0.66
N LEU A 252 -5.23 -21.43 1.59
CA LEU A 252 -3.87 -21.40 2.14
C LEU A 252 -2.82 -21.63 1.07
N PHE A 253 -3.01 -22.63 0.19
CA PHE A 253 -2.07 -22.91 -0.89
C PHE A 253 -2.00 -21.73 -1.87
N GLN A 254 -3.13 -21.15 -2.25
CA GLN A 254 -3.19 -19.98 -3.13
C GLN A 254 -2.48 -18.75 -2.54
N LEU A 255 -2.58 -18.54 -1.24
CA LEU A 255 -1.87 -17.46 -0.54
C LEU A 255 -0.37 -17.74 -0.45
N SER A 256 0.01 -18.99 -0.13
CA SER A 256 1.41 -19.42 -0.01
C SER A 256 2.15 -19.31 -1.35
N GLU A 257 1.50 -19.67 -2.46
CA GLU A 257 2.05 -19.52 -3.81
C GLU A 257 2.43 -18.07 -4.11
N LYS A 258 1.53 -17.12 -3.80
CA LYS A 258 1.79 -15.69 -4.03
C LYS A 258 2.87 -15.12 -3.12
N VAL A 259 2.92 -15.57 -1.87
CA VAL A 259 3.96 -15.16 -0.91
C VAL A 259 5.32 -15.69 -1.36
N ALA A 260 5.41 -16.97 -1.73
CA ALA A 260 6.62 -17.60 -2.20
C ALA A 260 7.18 -16.94 -3.46
N PHE A 261 6.32 -16.73 -4.48
CA PHE A 261 6.70 -16.03 -5.69
C PHE A 261 7.30 -14.64 -5.40
N ARG A 262 6.65 -13.85 -4.53
CA ARG A 262 7.17 -12.53 -4.14
C ARG A 262 8.47 -12.60 -3.34
N LEU A 263 8.66 -13.59 -2.48
CA LEU A 263 9.94 -13.82 -1.81
C LEU A 263 11.06 -14.06 -2.83
N ARG A 264 10.83 -14.92 -3.82
CA ARG A 264 11.81 -15.21 -4.89
C ARG A 264 12.08 -14.00 -5.77
N CYS A 265 11.06 -13.18 -6.12
CA CYS A 265 11.26 -11.92 -6.84
C CYS A 265 12.19 -10.94 -6.08
N TYR A 266 12.20 -10.98 -4.76
CA TYR A 266 13.09 -10.17 -3.92
C TYR A 266 14.41 -10.88 -3.57
N ASN A 267 14.63 -12.10 -4.07
CA ASN A 267 15.73 -12.96 -3.68
C ASN A 267 15.83 -13.16 -2.16
N LEU A 268 14.68 -13.41 -1.53
CA LEU A 268 14.52 -13.54 -0.09
C LEU A 268 14.05 -14.93 0.32
N TRP A 269 14.48 -15.34 1.48
CA TRP A 269 14.01 -16.51 2.22
C TRP A 269 13.49 -16.04 3.58
N GLY A 270 12.55 -16.77 4.15
CA GLY A 270 12.08 -16.49 5.50
C GLY A 270 11.84 -17.74 6.30
N ARG A 271 11.86 -17.62 7.64
CA ARG A 271 11.71 -18.79 8.53
C ARG A 271 10.63 -18.66 9.59
N ARG A 272 9.96 -17.50 9.71
CA ARG A 272 8.80 -17.37 10.58
C ARG A 272 7.57 -17.27 9.73
N ILE A 273 6.66 -18.23 9.87
CA ILE A 273 5.36 -18.27 9.17
C ILE A 273 4.30 -17.80 10.15
N SER A 274 3.48 -16.85 9.72
CA SER A 274 2.37 -16.32 10.50
C SER A 274 1.08 -16.45 9.70
N LEU A 275 0.01 -16.85 10.37
CA LEU A 275 -1.35 -16.87 9.84
C LEU A 275 -2.20 -15.85 10.58
N TYR A 276 -3.09 -15.20 9.84
CA TYR A 276 -4.19 -14.46 10.42
C TYR A 276 -5.50 -15.02 9.86
N VAL A 277 -6.41 -15.35 10.76
CA VAL A 277 -7.74 -15.86 10.46
C VAL A 277 -8.75 -14.85 10.96
N ARG A 278 -9.69 -14.44 10.11
CA ARG A 278 -10.82 -13.60 10.51
C ARG A 278 -12.12 -14.28 10.19
N TYR A 279 -12.98 -14.39 11.17
CA TYR A 279 -14.30 -14.99 11.08
C TYR A 279 -15.34 -14.06 10.43
N LYS A 280 -16.54 -14.61 10.16
CA LYS A 280 -17.67 -13.87 9.54
C LYS A 280 -18.11 -12.64 10.33
N ASP A 281 -17.96 -12.65 11.63
CA ASP A 281 -18.31 -11.55 12.56
C ASP A 281 -17.18 -10.54 12.77
N PHE A 282 -16.11 -10.64 11.99
CA PHE A 282 -14.91 -9.81 12.03
C PHE A 282 -13.98 -10.01 13.24
N GLU A 283 -14.32 -10.89 14.17
CA GLU A 283 -13.35 -11.38 15.15
C GLU A 283 -12.27 -12.22 14.45
N GLY A 284 -11.09 -12.31 15.03
CA GLY A 284 -10.02 -13.09 14.45
C GLY A 284 -8.86 -13.28 15.41
N PHE A 285 -7.94 -14.13 14.99
CA PHE A 285 -6.73 -14.43 15.72
C PHE A 285 -5.54 -14.52 14.77
N ALA A 286 -4.35 -14.31 15.32
CA ALA A 286 -3.09 -14.54 14.64
C ALA A 286 -2.33 -15.65 15.36
N ILE A 287 -1.63 -16.48 14.59
CA ILE A 287 -0.73 -17.52 15.09
C ILE A 287 0.52 -17.52 14.25
N ASP A 288 1.67 -17.71 14.87
CA ASP A 288 2.93 -17.82 14.16
C ASP A 288 3.88 -18.84 14.80
N LYS A 289 4.83 -19.32 14.00
CA LYS A 289 5.91 -20.18 14.45
C LYS A 289 7.19 -19.87 13.69
N LYS A 290 8.28 -19.83 14.42
CA LYS A 290 9.63 -19.74 13.87
C LYS A 290 10.17 -21.14 13.64
N TYR A 291 10.67 -21.39 12.43
CA TYR A 291 11.30 -22.65 12.05
C TYR A 291 12.80 -22.49 12.01
N TYR A 292 13.51 -23.60 12.04
CA TYR A 292 14.97 -23.58 11.94
C TYR A 292 15.42 -23.23 10.52
N GLN A 293 14.80 -23.86 9.52
CA GLN A 293 15.16 -23.70 8.11
C GLN A 293 14.39 -22.52 7.47
N TYR A 294 15.13 -21.75 6.68
CA TYR A 294 14.57 -20.73 5.81
C TYR A 294 13.92 -21.38 4.58
N THR A 295 12.90 -20.74 4.04
CA THR A 295 12.24 -21.20 2.82
C THR A 295 11.70 -20.03 1.98
N ASN A 296 11.58 -20.24 0.66
CA ASN A 296 10.80 -19.47 -0.28
C ASN A 296 9.99 -20.39 -1.21
N SER A 297 9.83 -21.66 -0.82
CA SER A 297 9.02 -22.66 -1.50
C SER A 297 7.56 -22.53 -1.11
N GLU A 298 6.66 -22.48 -2.08
CA GLU A 298 5.21 -22.45 -1.83
C GLU A 298 4.70 -23.68 -1.11
N GLN A 299 5.28 -24.85 -1.40
CA GLN A 299 4.88 -26.11 -0.78
C GLN A 299 5.23 -26.11 0.70
N GLU A 300 6.46 -25.67 1.05
CA GLU A 300 6.88 -25.60 2.45
C GLU A 300 6.12 -24.52 3.22
N ILE A 301 5.92 -23.33 2.65
CA ILE A 301 5.14 -22.28 3.29
C ILE A 301 3.71 -22.77 3.53
N TYR A 302 3.09 -23.43 2.56
CA TYR A 302 1.76 -24.01 2.69
C TYR A 302 1.72 -25.08 3.80
N GLN A 303 2.67 -26.04 3.79
CA GLN A 303 2.69 -27.11 4.77
C GLN A 303 2.84 -26.55 6.19
N ARG A 304 3.77 -25.63 6.40
CA ARG A 304 3.96 -24.94 7.68
C ARG A 304 2.73 -24.13 8.11
N ALA A 305 2.07 -23.47 7.17
CA ALA A 305 0.83 -22.73 7.43
C ALA A 305 -0.34 -23.65 7.78
N ARG A 306 -0.47 -24.77 7.07
CA ARG A 306 -1.46 -25.82 7.33
C ARG A 306 -1.28 -26.42 8.72
N ASP A 307 -0.05 -26.78 9.08
CA ASP A 307 0.27 -27.37 10.39
C ASP A 307 -0.05 -26.39 11.54
N LEU A 308 0.16 -25.08 11.35
CA LEU A 308 -0.25 -24.07 12.35
C LEU A 308 -1.75 -24.05 12.61
N LEU A 309 -2.56 -24.31 11.58
CA LEU A 309 -4.02 -24.23 11.70
C LEU A 309 -4.66 -25.56 12.10
N LYS A 310 -4.00 -26.68 11.82
CA LYS A 310 -4.53 -28.04 12.04
C LYS A 310 -4.93 -28.31 13.50
N ASP A 311 -4.16 -27.78 14.43
CA ASP A 311 -4.35 -28.02 15.86
C ASP A 311 -5.34 -27.01 16.49
N ILE A 312 -5.88 -26.09 15.67
CA ILE A 312 -6.79 -25.07 16.16
C ILE A 312 -8.24 -25.47 15.86
N ARG A 313 -9.05 -25.52 16.92
CA ARG A 313 -10.49 -25.69 16.77
C ARG A 313 -11.11 -24.39 16.21
N LEU A 314 -11.48 -24.42 14.95
CA LEU A 314 -12.24 -23.34 14.35
C LEU A 314 -13.67 -23.32 14.93
N ILE A 315 -14.15 -22.17 15.31
CA ILE A 315 -15.45 -22.02 16.02
C ILE A 315 -16.53 -21.32 15.16
N LYS A 316 -16.11 -20.67 14.07
CA LYS A 316 -16.99 -19.90 13.18
C LYS A 316 -16.48 -20.02 11.72
N PRO A 317 -17.34 -19.81 10.71
CA PRO A 317 -16.90 -19.76 9.32
C PRO A 317 -15.86 -18.66 9.09
N ILE A 318 -14.86 -18.98 8.28
CA ILE A 318 -13.74 -18.08 7.95
C ILE A 318 -14.14 -17.13 6.83
N ARG A 319 -13.94 -15.84 7.05
CA ARG A 319 -14.15 -14.76 6.09
C ARG A 319 -12.86 -14.32 5.38
N LEU A 320 -11.73 -14.33 6.07
CA LEU A 320 -10.46 -13.91 5.54
C LEU A 320 -9.33 -14.78 6.08
N LEU A 321 -8.42 -15.11 5.19
CA LEU A 321 -7.14 -15.74 5.52
C LEU A 321 -5.99 -14.86 5.08
N SER A 322 -4.89 -14.87 5.84
CA SER A 322 -3.64 -14.23 5.48
C SER A 322 -2.46 -15.13 5.84
N VAL A 323 -1.51 -15.25 4.91
CA VAL A 323 -0.22 -15.91 5.13
C VAL A 323 0.86 -14.83 5.08
N SER A 324 1.76 -14.84 6.05
CA SER A 324 2.88 -13.92 6.14
C SER A 324 4.17 -14.67 6.45
N VAL A 325 5.25 -14.24 5.82
CA VAL A 325 6.60 -14.75 6.08
C VAL A 325 7.46 -13.59 6.57
N THR A 326 8.10 -13.79 7.73
CA THR A 326 8.97 -12.81 8.39
C THR A 326 10.29 -13.45 8.77
N ASP A 327 11.17 -12.72 9.45
CA ASP A 327 12.54 -13.14 9.74
C ASP A 327 13.25 -13.50 8.43
N LEU A 328 13.33 -12.46 7.54
CA LEU A 328 13.81 -12.60 6.17
C LEU A 328 15.33 -12.52 6.09
N SER A 329 15.91 -13.24 5.12
CA SER A 329 17.33 -13.24 4.81
C SER A 329 17.56 -13.26 3.30
N LEU A 330 18.66 -12.64 2.86
CA LEU A 330 19.19 -12.74 1.47
C LEU A 330 19.96 -14.01 1.22
N ALA A 331 20.55 -14.58 2.28
CA ALA A 331 21.36 -15.79 2.19
C ALA A 331 20.60 -16.95 2.78
N ASN A 332 20.53 -18.05 2.07
CA ASN A 332 20.13 -19.34 2.58
C ASN A 332 21.29 -20.33 2.39
N GLN A 333 21.63 -21.06 3.44
CA GLN A 333 22.50 -22.20 3.31
C GLN A 333 21.69 -23.33 2.64
N LEU A 334 21.88 -23.47 1.33
CA LEU A 334 21.21 -24.51 0.55
C LEU A 334 21.66 -25.88 1.04
N SER A 335 20.72 -26.78 1.23
CA SER A 335 21.02 -28.20 1.40
C SER A 335 21.54 -28.76 0.08
N PHE A 336 22.52 -29.66 0.15
CA PHE A 336 23.03 -30.34 -1.03
C PHE A 336 21.97 -31.12 -1.81
N PHE A 337 20.80 -31.37 -1.23
CA PHE A 337 19.69 -32.13 -1.82
C PHE A 337 18.63 -31.24 -2.50
N ASP A 338 18.70 -29.89 -2.37
CA ASP A 338 17.63 -28.98 -2.81
C ASP A 338 17.75 -28.49 -4.27
N ASN A 339 18.83 -28.81 -4.97
CA ASN A 339 19.16 -28.24 -6.29
C ASN A 339 18.12 -28.50 -7.41
N ASN A 340 17.44 -29.65 -7.40
CA ASN A 340 16.48 -29.97 -8.46
C ASN A 340 15.15 -29.22 -8.32
N ASN A 341 14.69 -29.03 -7.10
CA ASN A 341 13.45 -28.26 -6.84
C ASN A 341 13.62 -26.78 -7.15
N LEU A 342 14.79 -26.19 -6.88
CA LEU A 342 15.08 -24.79 -7.16
C LEU A 342 15.06 -24.48 -8.66
N ARG A 343 15.67 -25.30 -9.51
CA ARG A 343 15.64 -25.13 -10.96
C ARG A 343 14.24 -25.17 -11.54
N CYS A 344 13.39 -26.05 -11.01
CA CYS A 344 11.98 -26.13 -11.42
C CYS A 344 11.21 -24.84 -11.05
N LEU A 345 11.40 -24.34 -9.82
CA LEU A 345 10.78 -23.09 -9.38
C LEU A 345 11.26 -21.88 -10.16
N GLU A 346 12.55 -21.79 -10.51
CA GLU A 346 13.09 -20.75 -11.37
C GLU A 346 12.48 -20.78 -12.76
N ALA A 347 12.32 -21.97 -13.36
CA ALA A 347 11.66 -22.13 -14.66
C ALA A 347 10.20 -21.68 -14.61
N ILE A 348 9.46 -22.05 -13.56
CA ILE A 348 8.08 -21.61 -13.34
C ILE A 348 8.01 -20.09 -13.19
N ASP A 349 8.92 -19.50 -12.41
CA ASP A 349 8.94 -18.06 -12.19
C ASP A 349 9.28 -17.28 -13.47
N ASN A 350 10.18 -17.78 -14.31
CA ASN A 350 10.49 -17.20 -15.63
C ASN A 350 9.28 -17.22 -16.55
N ILE A 351 8.49 -18.30 -16.56
CA ILE A 351 7.23 -18.37 -17.30
C ILE A 351 6.23 -17.34 -16.76
N ARG A 352 6.09 -17.24 -15.45
CA ARG A 352 5.19 -16.28 -14.79
C ARG A 352 5.56 -14.82 -15.04
N GLN A 353 6.83 -14.50 -15.02
CA GLN A 353 7.33 -13.15 -15.35
C GLN A 353 7.05 -12.77 -16.80
N LYS A 354 7.22 -13.72 -17.74
CA LYS A 354 7.04 -13.47 -19.17
C LYS A 354 5.57 -13.44 -19.62
N TRP A 355 4.75 -14.32 -19.04
CA TRP A 355 3.38 -14.57 -19.51
C TRP A 355 2.30 -14.24 -18.49
N GLY A 356 2.68 -13.74 -17.31
CA GLY A 356 1.80 -13.44 -16.20
C GLY A 356 1.68 -14.57 -15.17
N PHE A 357 1.36 -14.21 -13.93
CA PHE A 357 1.35 -15.13 -12.79
C PHE A 357 0.47 -16.38 -12.99
N ASN A 358 -0.61 -16.25 -13.75
CA ASN A 358 -1.57 -17.33 -14.00
C ASN A 358 -1.23 -18.20 -15.23
N ALA A 359 -0.11 -17.94 -15.94
CA ALA A 359 0.28 -18.71 -17.12
C ALA A 359 0.55 -20.18 -16.80
N ILE A 360 1.04 -20.46 -15.59
CA ILE A 360 1.23 -21.80 -15.04
C ILE A 360 0.66 -21.86 -13.62
N THR A 361 -0.06 -22.94 -13.31
CA THR A 361 -0.69 -23.12 -12.00
C THR A 361 -0.60 -24.56 -11.54
N TRP A 362 -0.62 -24.78 -10.25
CA TRP A 362 -0.66 -26.10 -9.65
C TRP A 362 -2.03 -26.76 -9.86
N GLY A 363 -2.06 -28.08 -10.08
CA GLY A 363 -3.33 -28.82 -10.30
C GLY A 363 -4.35 -28.60 -9.19
N ILE A 364 -3.93 -28.54 -7.95
CA ILE A 364 -4.80 -28.23 -6.80
C ILE A 364 -5.49 -26.86 -6.92
N LEU A 365 -4.89 -25.91 -7.64
CA LEU A 365 -5.41 -24.55 -7.83
C LEU A 365 -6.31 -24.40 -9.08
N LEU A 366 -6.64 -25.47 -9.79
CA LEU A 366 -7.57 -25.39 -10.93
C LEU A 366 -8.97 -24.90 -10.51
N LYS A 367 -9.36 -25.16 -9.27
CA LYS A 367 -10.60 -24.65 -8.64
C LYS A 367 -10.36 -23.42 -7.76
N LYS A 368 -9.24 -22.69 -7.92
CA LYS A 368 -8.88 -21.55 -7.09
C LYS A 368 -9.93 -20.44 -7.11
N TYR A 369 -9.97 -19.68 -6.02
CA TYR A 369 -10.75 -18.46 -5.96
C TYR A 369 -10.19 -17.42 -6.94
N ASN A 370 -11.08 -16.79 -7.71
CA ASN A 370 -10.67 -15.65 -8.54
C ASN A 370 -10.39 -14.44 -7.64
N HIS A 371 -9.14 -14.31 -7.24
CA HIS A 371 -8.68 -13.26 -6.36
C HIS A 371 -7.55 -12.47 -7.02
N LYS A 372 -7.84 -11.22 -7.36
CA LYS A 372 -6.83 -10.23 -7.75
C LYS A 372 -6.46 -9.46 -6.48
N PRO A 373 -5.25 -9.64 -5.94
CA PRO A 373 -4.85 -8.88 -4.75
C PRO A 373 -4.79 -7.40 -5.11
N PRO A 374 -5.24 -6.51 -4.22
CA PRO A 374 -5.02 -5.08 -4.39
C PRO A 374 -3.51 -4.79 -4.35
N ILE A 375 -3.08 -3.74 -5.04
CA ILE A 375 -1.73 -3.20 -4.84
C ILE A 375 -1.65 -2.72 -3.39
N SER A 376 -0.64 -3.20 -2.68
CA SER A 376 -0.35 -2.69 -1.34
C SER A 376 0.00 -1.20 -1.42
N PRO A 377 -0.43 -0.35 -0.49
CA PRO A 377 0.05 1.03 -0.40
C PRO A 377 1.57 1.13 -0.34
N ALA A 378 2.23 0.12 0.22
CA ALA A 378 3.69 0.03 0.26
C ALA A 378 4.32 -0.56 -1.01
N TRP A 379 3.52 -0.87 -2.05
CA TRP A 379 4.07 -1.35 -3.32
C TRP A 379 4.83 -0.23 -4.03
N ARG A 380 5.98 -0.58 -4.59
CA ARG A 380 6.87 0.33 -5.31
C ARG A 380 7.19 -0.26 -6.68
N PRO A 381 7.10 0.54 -7.76
CA PRO A 381 7.26 0.05 -9.14
C PRO A 381 8.64 -0.52 -9.46
N GLU A 382 9.67 -0.18 -8.71
CA GLU A 382 11.06 -0.62 -8.97
C GLU A 382 11.33 -2.11 -8.74
N LYS A 383 10.32 -2.87 -8.28
CA LYS A 383 10.47 -4.27 -7.88
C LYS A 383 9.59 -5.25 -8.67
N TYR A 384 9.21 -4.87 -9.90
CA TYR A 384 8.52 -5.75 -10.85
C TYR A 384 9.25 -5.76 -12.17
#